data_cee6744d181c7ecf8cea8b5b5f6e42a2
#
_entry.id   cee6744d181c7ecf8cea8b5b5f6e42a2
#
_cell.length_a   1.000
_cell.length_b   1.000
_cell.length_c   1.000
_cell.angle_alpha   90.00
_cell.angle_beta   90.00
_cell.angle_gamma   90.00
#
_symmetry.space_group_name_H-M   'P 1'
#
loop_
_entity.id
_entity.type
_entity.pdbx_description
1 polymer ?
#
loop_
_entity_poly.entity_id
_entity_poly.type
_entity_poly.pdbx_seq_one_letter_code
_entity_poly.pdbx_strand_id
1 'polypeptide(L)'
;MARYAAFLRGININKRRARNTDLIACLEEVGFEEPAVFRASGNLVFEGPSGASVEKIPARLEDGLKKSLGFEVPVFLRTARQIKAIAGQEPFAAKEVKASKGKLQVALLASKPTAAAKKRTLALATDKDKLAIRGSELYWLPSAGTQDSELGMKGIEDAIGPMTMRTMGTIEQIAAKYFS
;
A
#
# COMPACT_ATOMS: atom_id res chain seq x y z
N MET A 1 11.51 -17.00 10.29
CA MET A 1 10.32 -16.13 10.28
C MET A 1 10.74 -14.68 10.12
N ALA A 2 9.97 -13.91 9.43
CA ALA A 2 10.19 -12.48 9.26
C ALA A 2 8.85 -11.75 9.32
N ARG A 3 8.88 -10.46 9.72
CA ARG A 3 7.67 -9.64 9.84
C ARG A 3 7.39 -8.89 8.55
N TYR A 4 6.13 -8.90 8.14
CA TYR A 4 5.63 -8.29 6.92
C TYR A 4 4.46 -7.35 7.19
N ALA A 5 4.28 -6.39 6.30
CA ALA A 5 3.03 -5.65 6.17
C ALA A 5 2.39 -6.01 4.83
N ALA A 6 1.10 -6.29 4.83
CA ALA A 6 0.31 -6.52 3.64
C ALA A 6 -0.81 -5.49 3.56
N PHE A 7 -0.92 -4.85 2.41
CA PHE A 7 -1.92 -3.83 2.15
C PHE A 7 -2.95 -4.40 1.19
N LEU A 8 -4.20 -4.40 1.62
CA LEU A 8 -5.31 -4.97 0.86
C LEU A 8 -5.98 -3.88 0.03
N ARG A 9 -6.47 -4.26 -1.14
CA ARG A 9 -7.24 -3.37 -2.00
C ARG A 9 -8.70 -3.82 -2.08
N GLY A 10 -9.61 -2.85 -2.02
CA GLY A 10 -11.02 -3.06 -2.29
C GLY A 10 -11.81 -3.76 -1.20
N ILE A 11 -11.37 -3.68 0.06
CA ILE A 11 -12.18 -4.08 1.21
C ILE A 11 -12.85 -2.88 1.86
N ASN A 12 -13.97 -3.13 2.56
CA ASN A 12 -14.78 -2.13 3.25
C ASN A 12 -15.31 -1.01 2.32
N ILE A 13 -15.44 -1.33 1.05
CA ILE A 13 -16.07 -0.50 0.02
C ILE A 13 -17.25 -1.25 -0.60
N ASN A 14 -18.29 -0.53 -0.96
CA ASN A 14 -19.51 -1.14 -1.50
C ASN A 14 -20.03 -2.27 -0.59
N LYS A 15 -20.27 -3.45 -1.16
CA LYS A 15 -20.71 -4.66 -0.43
C LYS A 15 -19.57 -5.56 0.04
N ARG A 16 -18.30 -5.17 -0.18
CA ARG A 16 -17.13 -5.95 0.18
C ARG A 16 -16.70 -5.62 1.60
N ARG A 17 -17.30 -6.28 2.58
CA ARG A 17 -17.04 -6.05 4.01
C ARG A 17 -16.13 -7.12 4.59
N ALA A 18 -15.16 -6.69 5.38
CA ALA A 18 -14.30 -7.57 6.17
C ALA A 18 -14.06 -6.91 7.54
N ARG A 19 -14.38 -7.64 8.60
CA ARG A 19 -14.07 -7.21 9.97
C ARG A 19 -12.61 -7.52 10.27
N ASN A 20 -12.00 -6.76 11.18
CA ASN A 20 -10.63 -7.02 11.60
C ASN A 20 -10.46 -8.45 12.15
N THR A 21 -11.46 -8.96 12.88
CA THR A 21 -11.47 -10.34 13.39
C THR A 21 -11.48 -11.38 12.27
N ASP A 22 -12.15 -11.13 11.15
CA ASP A 22 -12.18 -12.02 10.00
C ASP A 22 -10.80 -12.05 9.32
N LEU A 23 -10.13 -10.91 9.23
CA LEU A 23 -8.79 -10.79 8.65
C LEU A 23 -7.74 -11.50 9.51
N ILE A 24 -7.82 -11.34 10.83
CA ILE A 24 -6.92 -12.04 11.79
C ILE A 24 -7.11 -13.56 11.65
N ALA A 25 -8.36 -14.04 11.69
CA ALA A 25 -8.65 -15.46 11.55
C ALA A 25 -8.11 -16.01 10.21
N CYS A 26 -8.25 -15.26 9.12
CA CYS A 26 -7.72 -15.65 7.82
C CYS A 26 -6.19 -15.79 7.84
N LEU A 27 -5.47 -14.85 8.47
CA LEU A 27 -4.02 -14.93 8.60
C LEU A 27 -3.58 -16.18 9.38
N GLU A 28 -4.27 -16.50 10.47
CA GLU A 28 -4.01 -17.69 11.28
C GLU A 28 -4.29 -18.98 10.51
N GLU A 29 -5.41 -19.05 9.77
CA GLU A 29 -5.76 -20.20 8.93
C GLU A 29 -4.75 -20.44 7.79
N VAL A 30 -4.20 -19.37 7.23
CA VAL A 30 -3.13 -19.45 6.21
C VAL A 30 -1.80 -19.91 6.82
N GLY A 31 -1.66 -19.86 8.15
CA GLY A 31 -0.47 -20.29 8.88
C GLY A 31 0.55 -19.19 9.14
N PHE A 32 0.10 -17.94 9.18
CA PHE A 32 0.93 -16.80 9.59
C PHE A 32 0.81 -16.59 11.09
N GLU A 33 1.88 -16.08 11.70
CA GLU A 33 1.98 -15.87 13.14
C GLU A 33 1.90 -14.39 13.50
N GLU A 34 1.58 -14.11 14.77
CA GLU A 34 1.49 -12.74 15.30
C GLU A 34 0.64 -11.79 14.44
N PRO A 35 -0.58 -12.19 14.04
CA PRO A 35 -1.40 -11.37 13.16
C PRO A 35 -1.92 -10.12 13.87
N ALA A 36 -1.87 -9.00 13.18
CA ALA A 36 -2.45 -7.74 13.63
C ALA A 36 -3.07 -6.99 12.45
N VAL A 37 -4.10 -6.20 12.73
CA VAL A 37 -4.73 -5.30 11.76
C VAL A 37 -4.59 -3.87 12.26
N PHE A 38 -4.05 -3.00 11.44
CA PHE A 38 -3.93 -1.59 11.73
C PHE A 38 -5.04 -0.80 11.04
N ARG A 39 -6.03 -0.35 11.82
CA ARG A 39 -7.26 0.33 11.35
C ARG A 39 -8.11 -0.55 10.41
N ALA A 40 -9.29 -0.08 10.03
CA ALA A 40 -10.26 -0.83 9.22
C ALA A 40 -10.03 -0.71 7.70
N SER A 41 -8.85 -0.34 7.26
CA SER A 41 -8.54 -0.08 5.84
C SER A 41 -7.68 -1.15 5.16
N GLY A 42 -7.63 -2.36 5.76
CA GLY A 42 -6.90 -3.48 5.17
C GLY A 42 -5.38 -3.38 5.27
N ASN A 43 -4.88 -2.95 6.41
CA ASN A 43 -3.45 -2.95 6.72
C ASN A 43 -3.16 -4.10 7.67
N LEU A 44 -2.53 -5.15 7.16
CA LEU A 44 -2.20 -6.36 7.93
C LEU A 44 -0.73 -6.37 8.30
N VAL A 45 -0.42 -6.88 9.50
CA VAL A 45 0.95 -7.15 9.92
C VAL A 45 0.99 -8.56 10.48
N PHE A 46 2.01 -9.33 10.12
CA PHE A 46 2.16 -10.73 10.54
C PHE A 46 3.60 -11.19 10.40
N GLU A 47 3.90 -12.34 10.99
CA GLU A 47 5.13 -13.07 10.79
C GLU A 47 4.90 -14.25 9.84
N GLY A 48 5.83 -14.45 8.93
CA GLY A 48 5.75 -15.48 7.90
C GLY A 48 7.13 -15.98 7.46
N PRO A 49 7.16 -16.90 6.50
CA PRO A 49 8.42 -17.47 6.03
C PRO A 49 9.34 -16.43 5.41
N SER A 50 10.64 -16.63 5.52
CA SER A 50 11.67 -15.78 4.95
C SER A 50 12.36 -16.47 3.74
N GLY A 51 13.24 -15.74 3.07
CA GLY A 51 13.99 -16.26 1.92
C GLY A 51 13.12 -16.41 0.68
N ALA A 52 13.37 -17.41 -0.12
CA ALA A 52 12.69 -17.65 -1.40
C ALA A 52 11.17 -17.89 -1.29
N SER A 53 10.66 -18.18 -0.09
CA SER A 53 9.22 -18.38 0.12
C SER A 53 8.43 -17.07 0.23
N VAL A 54 9.09 -15.93 0.34
CA VAL A 54 8.44 -14.59 0.46
C VAL A 54 7.59 -14.29 -0.77
N GLU A 55 8.05 -14.65 -1.95
CA GLU A 55 7.33 -14.38 -3.20
C GLU A 55 5.97 -15.10 -3.29
N LYS A 56 5.79 -16.16 -2.51
CA LYS A 56 4.55 -16.94 -2.47
C LYS A 56 3.52 -16.38 -1.48
N ILE A 57 3.92 -15.48 -0.59
CA ILE A 57 3.05 -14.95 0.47
C ILE A 57 1.83 -14.24 -0.11
N PRO A 58 1.95 -13.32 -1.10
CA PRO A 58 0.78 -12.63 -1.64
C PRO A 58 -0.28 -13.60 -2.19
N ALA A 59 0.11 -14.56 -3.00
CA ALA A 59 -0.83 -15.52 -3.59
C ALA A 59 -1.51 -16.39 -2.51
N ARG A 60 -0.76 -16.87 -1.51
CA ARG A 60 -1.31 -17.64 -0.38
C ARG A 60 -2.35 -16.82 0.40
N LEU A 61 -2.06 -15.56 0.65
CA LEU A 61 -2.96 -14.67 1.38
C LEU A 61 -4.19 -14.33 0.53
N GLU A 62 -4.03 -14.07 -0.77
CA GLU A 62 -5.14 -13.83 -1.70
C GLU A 62 -6.09 -15.03 -1.77
N ASP A 63 -5.56 -16.24 -1.86
CA ASP A 63 -6.36 -17.47 -1.85
C ASP A 63 -7.12 -17.65 -0.53
N GLY A 64 -6.46 -17.41 0.60
CA GLY A 64 -7.09 -17.47 1.92
C GLY A 64 -8.20 -16.43 2.09
N LEU A 65 -7.96 -15.20 1.67
CA LEU A 65 -8.95 -14.12 1.71
C LEU A 65 -10.17 -14.41 0.82
N LYS A 66 -9.94 -14.93 -0.38
CA LYS A 66 -11.02 -15.34 -1.28
C LYS A 66 -11.91 -16.43 -0.67
N LYS A 67 -11.30 -17.44 -0.05
CA LYS A 67 -12.05 -18.49 0.65
C LYS A 67 -12.83 -17.98 1.84
N SER A 68 -12.22 -17.10 2.64
CA SER A 68 -12.81 -16.56 3.87
C SER A 68 -13.89 -15.51 3.61
N LEU A 69 -13.68 -14.62 2.64
CA LEU A 69 -14.54 -13.45 2.39
C LEU A 69 -15.51 -13.63 1.21
N GLY A 70 -15.22 -14.56 0.31
CA GLY A 70 -16.05 -14.83 -0.87
C GLY A 70 -15.83 -13.90 -2.05
N PHE A 71 -14.80 -13.05 -2.01
CA PHE A 71 -14.40 -12.18 -3.12
C PHE A 71 -12.87 -12.04 -3.21
N GLU A 72 -12.38 -11.68 -4.37
CA GLU A 72 -10.95 -11.48 -4.59
C GLU A 72 -10.47 -10.18 -3.95
N VAL A 73 -9.33 -10.27 -3.24
CA VAL A 73 -8.68 -9.15 -2.57
C VAL A 73 -7.21 -9.10 -2.99
N PRO A 74 -6.80 -8.17 -3.84
CA PRO A 74 -5.38 -8.00 -4.18
C PRO A 74 -4.55 -7.63 -2.95
N VAL A 75 -3.38 -8.25 -2.83
CA VAL A 75 -2.45 -8.10 -1.71
C VAL A 75 -1.15 -7.48 -2.19
N PHE A 76 -0.73 -6.41 -1.54
CA PHE A 76 0.54 -5.72 -1.78
C PHE A 76 1.45 -5.87 -0.57
N LEU A 77 2.42 -6.77 -0.67
CA LEU A 77 3.31 -7.14 0.43
C LEU A 77 4.52 -6.21 0.51
N ARG A 78 4.93 -5.89 1.74
CA ARG A 78 6.20 -5.20 2.03
C ARG A 78 6.92 -5.86 3.20
N THR A 79 8.23 -6.02 3.04
CA THR A 79 9.12 -6.49 4.11
C THR A 79 9.34 -5.39 5.14
N ALA A 80 9.85 -5.75 6.32
CA ALA A 80 10.22 -4.78 7.36
C ALA A 80 11.19 -3.71 6.83
N ARG A 81 12.18 -4.12 6.03
CA ARG A 81 13.14 -3.21 5.40
C ARG A 81 12.45 -2.21 4.47
N GLN A 82 11.52 -2.69 3.65
CA GLN A 82 10.76 -1.83 2.73
C GLN A 82 9.86 -0.85 3.48
N ILE A 83 9.16 -1.29 4.52
CA ILE A 83 8.31 -0.40 5.34
C ILE A 83 9.14 0.71 5.99
N LYS A 84 10.30 0.39 6.56
CA LYS A 84 11.21 1.38 7.15
C LYS A 84 11.73 2.36 6.08
N ALA A 85 12.08 1.85 4.91
CA ALA A 85 12.56 2.68 3.80
C ALA A 85 11.48 3.65 3.30
N ILE A 86 10.24 3.18 3.16
CA ILE A 86 9.10 4.02 2.76
C ILE A 86 8.85 5.11 3.80
N ALA A 87 8.78 4.74 5.08
CA ALA A 87 8.54 5.69 6.17
C ALA A 87 9.62 6.77 6.28
N GLY A 88 10.84 6.46 5.87
CA GLY A 88 11.97 7.41 5.85
C GLY A 88 12.10 8.22 4.56
N GLN A 89 11.24 8.01 3.56
CA GLN A 89 11.34 8.76 2.31
C GLN A 89 10.87 10.22 2.45
N GLU A 90 11.61 11.10 1.80
CA GLU A 90 11.27 12.51 1.64
C GLU A 90 11.20 12.84 0.14
N PRO A 91 10.17 12.38 -0.57
CA PRO A 91 10.08 12.55 -2.02
C PRO A 91 9.85 13.99 -2.46
N PHE A 92 9.38 14.84 -1.54
CA PHE A 92 9.12 16.27 -1.76
C PHE A 92 9.71 17.08 -0.61
N ALA A 93 10.05 18.36 -0.88
CA ALA A 93 10.56 19.24 0.14
C ALA A 93 9.53 19.42 1.28
N ALA A 94 10.00 19.48 2.53
CA ALA A 94 9.13 19.62 3.71
C ALA A 94 8.23 20.87 3.62
N LYS A 95 8.72 21.95 3.04
CA LYS A 95 7.96 23.18 2.79
C LYS A 95 6.76 22.93 1.88
N GLU A 96 6.93 22.15 0.83
CA GLU A 96 5.87 21.79 -0.11
C GLU A 96 4.81 20.91 0.54
N VAL A 97 5.24 19.93 1.31
CA VAL A 97 4.35 19.03 2.06
C VAL A 97 3.50 19.81 3.06
N LYS A 98 4.10 20.75 3.79
CA LYS A 98 3.39 21.62 4.74
C LYS A 98 2.42 22.59 4.06
N ALA A 99 2.77 23.08 2.89
CA ALA A 99 1.93 24.02 2.13
C ALA A 99 0.73 23.32 1.47
N SER A 100 0.79 22.01 1.25
CA SER A 100 -0.31 21.26 0.68
C SER A 100 -1.49 21.18 1.64
N LYS A 101 -2.68 21.44 1.13
CA LYS A 101 -3.94 21.20 1.85
C LYS A 101 -4.35 19.72 1.84
N GLY A 102 -3.75 18.91 0.95
CA GLY A 102 -3.91 17.47 0.92
C GLY A 102 -2.85 16.75 1.76
N LYS A 103 -3.02 15.47 1.93
CA LYS A 103 -2.04 14.62 2.62
C LYS A 103 -1.15 13.92 1.59
N LEU A 104 0.13 13.82 1.88
CA LEU A 104 1.06 13.01 1.08
C LEU A 104 0.57 11.56 1.01
N GLN A 105 0.40 11.06 -0.19
CA GLN A 105 -0.07 9.70 -0.47
C GLN A 105 1.08 8.80 -0.94
N VAL A 106 0.99 7.54 -0.59
CA VAL A 106 1.88 6.48 -1.07
C VAL A 106 1.05 5.41 -1.76
N ALA A 107 1.31 5.19 -3.04
CA ALA A 107 0.77 4.07 -3.78
C ALA A 107 1.77 2.91 -3.74
N LEU A 108 1.34 1.79 -3.20
CA LEU A 108 2.12 0.57 -3.12
C LEU A 108 1.86 -0.22 -4.39
N LEU A 109 2.89 -0.37 -5.23
CA LEU A 109 2.80 -1.04 -6.52
C LEU A 109 2.99 -2.55 -6.36
N ALA A 110 2.41 -3.32 -7.27
CA ALA A 110 2.57 -4.78 -7.29
C ALA A 110 4.01 -5.19 -7.63
N SER A 111 4.69 -4.41 -8.45
CA SER A 111 6.08 -4.63 -8.86
C SER A 111 6.79 -3.32 -9.17
N LYS A 112 8.11 -3.37 -9.22
CA LYS A 112 8.93 -2.22 -9.63
C LYS A 112 8.59 -1.83 -11.08
N PRO A 113 8.20 -0.58 -11.35
CA PRO A 113 7.82 -0.16 -12.70
C PRO A 113 9.03 -0.10 -13.65
N THR A 114 8.77 -0.32 -14.94
CA THR A 114 9.76 -0.12 -15.98
C THR A 114 10.10 1.37 -16.15
N ALA A 115 11.23 1.68 -16.79
CA ALA A 115 11.60 3.06 -17.09
C ALA A 115 10.54 3.77 -17.94
N ALA A 116 9.96 3.07 -18.91
CA ALA A 116 8.88 3.59 -19.75
C ALA A 116 7.60 3.89 -18.94
N ALA A 117 7.21 2.99 -18.04
CA ALA A 117 6.05 3.19 -17.16
C ALA A 117 6.27 4.37 -16.21
N LYS A 118 7.46 4.50 -15.61
CA LYS A 118 7.82 5.68 -14.81
C LYS A 118 7.66 6.98 -15.57
N LYS A 119 8.20 7.05 -16.78
CA LYS A 119 8.13 8.24 -17.61
C LYS A 119 6.69 8.62 -17.95
N ARG A 120 5.87 7.65 -18.34
CA ARG A 120 4.44 7.89 -18.62
C ARG A 120 3.69 8.41 -17.40
N THR A 121 3.95 7.80 -16.25
CA THR A 121 3.29 8.17 -14.99
C THR A 121 3.69 9.56 -14.53
N LEU A 122 4.98 9.88 -14.52
CA LEU A 122 5.48 11.19 -14.11
C LEU A 122 5.01 12.31 -15.05
N ALA A 123 4.73 12.02 -16.32
CA ALA A 123 4.15 12.97 -17.27
C ALA A 123 2.71 13.39 -16.92
N LEU A 124 2.02 12.64 -16.04
CA LEU A 124 0.69 12.99 -15.54
C LEU A 124 0.72 14.05 -14.44
N ALA A 125 1.88 14.34 -13.87
CA ALA A 125 2.03 15.35 -12.84
C ALA A 125 1.60 16.74 -13.35
N THR A 126 1.01 17.53 -12.45
CA THR A 126 0.58 18.90 -12.70
C THR A 126 1.16 19.83 -11.63
N ASP A 127 0.96 21.13 -11.77
CA ASP A 127 1.35 22.08 -10.72
C ASP A 127 0.62 21.85 -9.40
N LYS A 128 -0.58 21.23 -9.46
CA LYS A 128 -1.42 20.92 -8.31
C LYS A 128 -1.19 19.51 -7.76
N ASP A 129 -0.66 18.61 -8.56
CA ASP A 129 -0.48 17.20 -8.23
C ASP A 129 0.95 16.79 -8.56
N LYS A 130 1.81 16.77 -7.55
CA LYS A 130 3.20 16.36 -7.70
C LYS A 130 3.33 14.86 -7.54
N LEU A 131 4.12 14.25 -8.40
CA LEU A 131 4.38 12.81 -8.40
C LEU A 131 5.88 12.54 -8.30
N ALA A 132 6.23 11.50 -7.56
CA ALA A 132 7.59 10.95 -7.51
C ALA A 132 7.52 9.44 -7.40
N ILE A 133 8.50 8.74 -7.94
CA ILE A 133 8.59 7.28 -7.88
C ILE A 133 9.91 6.89 -7.25
N ARG A 134 9.87 5.99 -6.26
CA ARG A 134 11.03 5.41 -5.60
C ARG A 134 10.80 3.91 -5.44
N GLY A 135 11.62 3.08 -6.07
CA GLY A 135 11.46 1.63 -6.01
C GLY A 135 10.10 1.17 -6.54
N SER A 136 9.32 0.53 -5.71
CA SER A 136 7.97 0.03 -6.01
C SER A 136 6.87 0.90 -5.41
N GLU A 137 7.14 2.17 -5.14
CA GLU A 137 6.20 3.13 -4.58
C GLU A 137 6.08 4.38 -5.46
N LEU A 138 4.84 4.82 -5.64
CA LEU A 138 4.50 6.12 -6.20
C LEU A 138 4.08 7.05 -5.06
N TYR A 139 4.70 8.21 -4.99
CA TYR A 139 4.35 9.25 -4.01
C TYR A 139 3.59 10.37 -4.72
N TRP A 140 2.46 10.74 -4.16
CA TRP A 140 1.58 11.77 -4.69
C TRP A 140 1.32 12.83 -3.64
N LEU A 141 1.68 14.07 -3.96
CA LEU A 141 1.39 15.23 -3.13
C LEU A 141 0.32 16.09 -3.83
N PRO A 142 -0.96 15.94 -3.46
CA PRO A 142 -2.02 16.79 -3.97
C PRO A 142 -1.96 18.18 -3.30
N SER A 143 -2.30 19.24 -4.03
CA SER A 143 -2.38 20.58 -3.45
C SER A 143 -3.66 20.81 -2.64
N ALA A 144 -4.67 19.98 -2.87
CA ALA A 144 -5.98 19.99 -2.20
C ALA A 144 -6.34 18.57 -1.78
N GLY A 145 -7.57 18.34 -1.33
CA GLY A 145 -8.04 16.98 -1.04
C GLY A 145 -7.91 16.06 -2.26
N THR A 146 -7.68 14.78 -2.02
CA THR A 146 -7.50 13.79 -3.11
C THR A 146 -8.72 13.68 -4.02
N GLN A 147 -9.91 13.97 -3.50
CA GLN A 147 -11.16 13.97 -4.26
C GLN A 147 -11.31 15.20 -5.17
N ASP A 148 -10.61 16.28 -4.85
CA ASP A 148 -10.65 17.54 -5.61
C ASP A 148 -9.57 17.59 -6.70
N SER A 149 -8.75 16.53 -6.81
CA SER A 149 -7.68 16.45 -7.80
C SER A 149 -8.23 16.08 -9.18
N GLU A 150 -7.73 16.75 -10.20
CA GLU A 150 -7.96 16.40 -11.60
C GLU A 150 -7.20 15.14 -12.01
N LEU A 151 -6.23 14.72 -11.18
CA LEU A 151 -5.44 13.52 -11.42
C LEU A 151 -6.27 12.27 -11.14
N GLY A 152 -6.68 11.58 -12.18
CA GLY A 152 -7.48 10.36 -12.06
C GLY A 152 -6.64 9.17 -11.61
N MET A 153 -7.08 8.48 -10.55
CA MET A 153 -6.44 7.25 -10.08
C MET A 153 -6.35 6.18 -11.17
N LYS A 154 -7.40 6.06 -11.99
CA LYS A 154 -7.43 5.14 -13.11
C LYS A 154 -6.33 5.44 -14.13
N GLY A 155 -6.12 6.70 -14.48
CA GLY A 155 -5.06 7.11 -15.41
C GLY A 155 -3.67 6.76 -14.88
N ILE A 156 -3.42 6.95 -13.59
CA ILE A 156 -2.17 6.54 -12.95
C ILE A 156 -2.01 5.02 -13.00
N GLU A 157 -3.04 4.29 -12.64
CA GLU A 157 -3.02 2.82 -12.64
C GLU A 157 -2.82 2.23 -14.04
N ASP A 158 -3.45 2.81 -15.05
CA ASP A 158 -3.25 2.44 -16.45
C ASP A 158 -1.80 2.68 -16.91
N ALA A 159 -1.14 3.70 -16.37
CA ALA A 159 0.24 4.02 -16.70
C ALA A 159 1.27 3.16 -15.97
N ILE A 160 1.04 2.83 -14.70
CA ILE A 160 2.05 2.21 -13.81
C ILE A 160 1.70 0.79 -13.36
N GLY A 161 0.46 0.35 -13.53
CA GLY A 161 -0.02 -0.96 -13.12
C GLY A 161 -0.79 -0.98 -11.80
N PRO A 162 -1.18 -2.19 -11.34
CA PRO A 162 -1.98 -2.34 -10.13
C PRO A 162 -1.31 -1.76 -8.89
N MET A 163 -2.10 -1.08 -8.06
CA MET A 163 -1.63 -0.45 -6.84
C MET A 163 -2.71 -0.35 -5.78
N THR A 164 -2.32 -0.11 -4.54
CA THR A 164 -3.21 0.33 -3.47
C THR A 164 -2.61 1.53 -2.77
N MET A 165 -3.44 2.47 -2.32
CA MET A 165 -2.98 3.76 -1.80
C MET A 165 -3.23 3.90 -0.31
N ARG A 166 -2.26 4.51 0.37
CA ARG A 166 -2.35 4.90 1.79
C ARG A 166 -1.78 6.30 1.96
N THR A 167 -2.17 6.98 3.03
CA THR A 167 -1.46 8.21 3.42
C THR A 167 -0.07 7.85 3.95
N MET A 168 0.91 8.72 3.76
CA MET A 168 2.25 8.55 4.32
C MET A 168 2.18 8.39 5.85
N GLY A 169 1.33 9.15 6.52
CA GLY A 169 1.12 9.05 7.97
C GLY A 169 0.70 7.66 8.42
N THR A 170 -0.09 6.94 7.65
CA THR A 170 -0.44 5.54 7.93
C THR A 170 0.79 4.64 7.88
N ILE A 171 1.62 4.78 6.87
CA ILE A 171 2.85 3.99 6.75
C ILE A 171 3.82 4.28 7.90
N GLU A 172 4.00 5.56 8.24
CA GLU A 172 4.85 5.99 9.36
C GLU A 172 4.37 5.40 10.70
N GLN A 173 3.07 5.39 10.95
CA GLN A 173 2.49 4.83 12.17
C GLN A 173 2.64 3.29 12.22
N ILE A 174 2.46 2.61 11.10
CA ILE A 174 2.71 1.16 11.00
C ILE A 174 4.18 0.86 11.28
N ALA A 175 5.10 1.62 10.65
CA ALA A 175 6.52 1.46 10.88
C ALA A 175 6.90 1.63 12.35
N ALA A 176 6.42 2.68 12.99
CA ALA A 176 6.71 2.98 14.39
C ALA A 176 6.15 1.91 15.34
N LYS A 177 4.94 1.42 15.08
CA LYS A 177 4.25 0.48 15.97
C LYS A 177 4.76 -0.96 15.85
N TYR A 178 5.06 -1.42 14.64
CA TYR A 178 5.30 -2.84 14.37
C TYR A 178 6.70 -3.18 13.87
N PHE A 179 7.47 -2.18 13.44
CA PHE A 179 8.76 -2.38 12.79
C PHE A 179 9.92 -1.57 13.42
N SER A 180 9.68 -1.03 14.59
CA SER A 180 10.71 -0.29 15.35
C SER A 180 11.86 -1.21 15.83
#